data_bf119d9083a6bfea55e6fe058125751e
#
_entry.id   bf119d9083a6bfea55e6fe058125751e
#
_cell.length_a   1.000
_cell.length_b   1.000
_cell.length_c   1.000
_cell.angle_alpha   90.00
_cell.angle_beta   90.00
_cell.angle_gamma   90.00
#
_symmetry.space_group_name_H-M   'P 1'
#
loop_
_entity.id
_entity.type
_entity.pdbx_description
1 polymer ?
#
loop_
_entity_poly.entity_id
_entity_poly.type
_entity_poly.pdbx_seq_one_letter_code
_entity_poly.pdbx_strand_id
1 'polypeptide(L)'
;ITWAPGLVFPEKGLGFFRYSSKFNKSGYIIFSTIASKLLGISESVQDAGSLLYQIAMDKNYNNIDYLHLSNQLISFRKHKLSVTDVSEEASDPELATKLWEFSTDLCNSFGVTPINL
;
A
#
# COMPACT_ATOMS: atom_id res chain seq x y z
N ILE A 1 -9.44 -3.20 -7.88
CA ILE A 1 -8.00 -3.53 -7.75
C ILE A 1 -7.43 -2.85 -6.52
N THR A 2 -6.74 -3.59 -5.70
CA THR A 2 -5.94 -3.07 -4.59
C THR A 2 -4.45 -3.29 -4.87
N TRP A 3 -3.60 -2.39 -4.40
CA TRP A 3 -2.17 -2.47 -4.62
C TRP A 3 -1.38 -2.16 -3.35
N ALA A 4 -0.45 -3.04 -3.01
CA ALA A 4 0.46 -2.89 -1.90
C ALA A 4 1.89 -2.65 -2.43
N PRO A 5 2.40 -1.41 -2.36
CA PRO A 5 3.73 -1.07 -2.90
C PRO A 5 4.89 -1.65 -2.09
N GLY A 6 4.62 -2.19 -0.89
CA GLY A 6 5.69 -2.62 -0.01
C GLY A 6 6.39 -1.45 0.70
N LEU A 7 7.67 -1.58 0.93
CA LEU A 7 8.46 -0.61 1.69
C LEU A 7 9.07 0.43 0.76
N VAL A 8 8.43 1.59 0.67
CA VAL A 8 8.88 2.71 -0.18
C VAL A 8 9.44 3.84 0.68
N PHE A 9 10.65 4.26 0.39
CA PHE A 9 11.26 5.42 1.05
C PHE A 9 11.47 6.58 0.07
N PRO A 10 11.24 7.82 0.52
CA PRO A 10 11.55 8.99 -0.28
C PRO A 10 13.08 9.11 -0.46
N GLU A 11 13.51 9.50 -1.64
CA GLU A 11 14.93 9.72 -1.94
C GLU A 11 15.56 10.84 -1.09
N LYS A 12 14.77 11.84 -0.78
CA LYS A 12 15.18 12.99 0.02
C LYS A 12 14.17 13.27 1.14
N GLY A 13 14.70 13.63 2.30
CA GLY A 13 13.87 14.01 3.45
C GLY A 13 13.46 12.82 4.31
N LEU A 14 12.50 13.07 5.19
CA LEU A 14 12.07 12.14 6.23
C LEU A 14 10.67 11.57 5.98
N GLY A 15 10.04 11.91 4.85
CA GLY A 15 8.68 11.48 4.56
C GLY A 15 7.71 11.74 5.74
N PHE A 16 6.99 10.72 6.13
CA PHE A 16 6.05 10.76 7.26
C PHE A 16 6.71 11.14 8.59
N PHE A 17 7.99 10.80 8.79
CA PHE A 17 8.73 11.12 10.03
C PHE A 17 9.19 12.58 10.15
N ARG A 18 8.87 13.43 9.20
CA ARG A 18 9.24 14.86 9.22
C ARG A 18 8.80 15.56 10.51
N TYR A 19 7.64 15.22 11.04
CA TYR A 19 7.03 15.83 12.22
C TYR A 19 7.27 15.04 13.51
N SER A 20 8.00 13.93 13.45
CA SER A 20 8.30 13.08 14.58
C SER A 20 9.41 13.66 15.50
N SER A 21 9.58 13.07 16.66
CA SER A 21 10.66 13.41 17.59
C SER A 21 12.04 13.19 16.97
N LYS A 22 13.08 13.81 17.56
CA LYS A 22 14.48 13.61 17.10
C LYS A 22 14.90 12.16 17.16
N PHE A 23 14.48 11.41 18.18
CA PHE A 23 14.77 10.00 18.34
C PHE A 23 14.17 9.17 17.20
N ASN A 24 12.89 9.39 16.87
CA ASN A 24 12.22 8.68 15.77
C ASN A 24 12.84 9.02 14.40
N LYS A 25 13.28 10.26 14.20
CA LYS A 25 14.00 10.67 12.98
C LYS A 25 15.32 9.94 12.84
N SER A 26 16.09 9.82 13.91
CA SER A 26 17.35 9.07 13.89
C SER A 26 17.11 7.58 13.64
N GLY A 27 16.14 6.98 14.30
CA GLY A 27 15.72 5.60 14.07
C GLY A 27 15.29 5.35 12.62
N TYR A 28 14.50 6.27 12.05
CA TYR A 28 14.10 6.19 10.64
C TYR A 28 15.30 6.25 9.68
N ILE A 29 16.26 7.15 9.90
CA ILE A 29 17.44 7.27 9.05
C ILE A 29 18.26 5.98 9.07
N ILE A 30 18.48 5.41 10.27
CA ILE A 30 19.21 4.15 10.43
C ILE A 30 18.44 3.02 9.73
N PHE A 31 17.15 2.88 10.02
CA PHE A 31 16.33 1.81 9.44
C PHE A 31 16.24 1.94 7.91
N SER A 32 15.96 3.11 7.38
CA SER A 32 15.87 3.31 5.93
C SER A 32 17.21 3.06 5.22
N THR A 33 18.32 3.40 5.88
CA THR A 33 19.66 3.14 5.33
C THR A 33 19.94 1.64 5.29
N ILE A 34 19.65 0.90 6.36
CA ILE A 34 19.82 -0.54 6.42
C ILE A 34 18.90 -1.22 5.39
N ALA A 35 17.63 -0.88 5.38
CA ALA A 35 16.65 -1.47 4.47
C ALA A 35 16.99 -1.24 3.00
N SER A 36 17.45 -0.01 2.65
CA SER A 36 17.73 0.34 1.26
C SER A 36 19.10 -0.09 0.78
N LYS A 37 20.16 0.12 1.61
CA LYS A 37 21.54 -0.04 1.17
C LYS A 37 22.12 -1.40 1.52
N LEU A 38 21.75 -1.96 2.67
CA LEU A 38 22.31 -3.22 3.14
C LEU A 38 21.44 -4.41 2.72
N LEU A 39 20.13 -4.34 2.98
CA LEU A 39 19.19 -5.42 2.68
C LEU A 39 18.58 -5.33 1.28
N GLY A 40 18.48 -4.14 0.71
CA GLY A 40 17.89 -3.93 -0.62
C GLY A 40 16.41 -4.30 -0.70
N ILE A 41 15.69 -4.23 0.42
CA ILE A 41 14.26 -4.61 0.51
C ILE A 41 13.29 -3.46 0.24
N SER A 42 13.80 -2.25 0.09
CA SER A 42 12.97 -1.08 -0.19
C SER A 42 12.98 -0.70 -1.67
N GLU A 43 11.89 -0.16 -2.11
CA GLU A 43 11.71 0.46 -3.42
C GLU A 43 11.98 1.96 -3.40
N SER A 44 12.38 2.49 -4.55
CA SER A 44 12.36 3.93 -4.77
C SER A 44 10.93 4.42 -5.07
N VAL A 45 10.68 5.71 -4.85
CA VAL A 45 9.39 6.33 -5.22
C VAL A 45 9.16 6.24 -6.73
N GLN A 46 10.23 6.34 -7.54
CA GLN A 46 10.14 6.22 -8.99
C GLN A 46 9.73 4.82 -9.43
N ASP A 47 10.34 3.78 -8.85
CA ASP A 47 10.02 2.39 -9.21
C ASP A 47 8.58 2.06 -8.80
N ALA A 48 8.19 2.42 -7.57
CA ALA A 48 6.82 2.24 -7.10
C ALA A 48 5.81 3.02 -7.96
N GLY A 49 6.14 4.26 -8.35
CA GLY A 49 5.32 5.05 -9.26
C GLY A 49 5.20 4.45 -10.66
N SER A 50 6.29 3.87 -11.18
CA SER A 50 6.28 3.18 -12.46
C SER A 50 5.40 1.94 -12.46
N LEU A 51 5.43 1.16 -11.37
CA LEU A 51 4.57 -0.01 -11.21
C LEU A 51 3.10 0.39 -11.06
N LEU A 52 2.81 1.46 -10.31
CA LEU A 52 1.44 1.99 -10.23
C LEU A 52 0.94 2.46 -11.61
N TYR A 53 1.78 3.12 -12.38
CA TYR A 53 1.45 3.53 -13.75
C TYR A 53 1.16 2.31 -14.65
N GLN A 54 1.95 1.24 -14.55
CA GLN A 54 1.70 0.00 -15.28
C GLN A 54 0.33 -0.58 -14.92
N ILE A 55 -0.03 -0.64 -13.64
CA ILE A 55 -1.35 -1.11 -13.20
C ILE A 55 -2.47 -0.28 -13.82
N ALA A 56 -2.33 1.05 -13.82
CA ALA A 56 -3.35 1.95 -14.34
C ALA A 56 -3.51 1.88 -15.87
N MET A 57 -2.45 1.54 -16.58
CA MET A 57 -2.45 1.54 -18.05
C MET A 57 -2.60 0.16 -18.67
N ASP A 58 -2.42 -0.92 -17.91
CA ASP A 58 -2.51 -2.28 -18.41
C ASP A 58 -3.98 -2.70 -18.56
N LYS A 59 -4.37 -2.91 -19.82
CA LYS A 59 -5.72 -3.33 -20.18
C LYS A 59 -6.12 -4.70 -19.64
N ASN A 60 -5.16 -5.52 -19.26
CA ASN A 60 -5.43 -6.83 -18.67
C ASN A 60 -6.14 -6.72 -17.32
N TYR A 61 -6.04 -5.57 -16.65
CA TYR A 61 -6.68 -5.31 -15.35
C TYR A 61 -8.05 -4.64 -15.46
N ASN A 62 -8.47 -4.19 -16.64
CA ASN A 62 -9.67 -3.35 -16.80
C ASN A 62 -11.00 -4.02 -16.46
N ASN A 63 -11.08 -5.35 -16.52
CA ASN A 63 -12.33 -6.10 -16.35
C ASN A 63 -12.25 -7.12 -15.19
N ILE A 64 -11.38 -6.88 -14.22
CA ILE A 64 -11.24 -7.75 -13.06
C ILE A 64 -11.92 -7.09 -11.88
N ASP A 65 -12.98 -7.70 -11.36
CA ASP A 65 -13.76 -7.18 -10.24
C ASP A 65 -12.94 -7.06 -8.96
N TYR A 66 -12.12 -8.07 -8.69
CA TYR A 66 -11.24 -8.07 -7.53
C TYR A 66 -9.85 -8.60 -7.89
N LEU A 67 -8.84 -7.79 -7.59
CA LEU A 67 -7.44 -8.18 -7.78
C LEU A 67 -6.59 -7.50 -6.72
N HIS A 68 -5.79 -8.28 -6.00
CA HIS A 68 -4.78 -7.75 -5.09
C HIS A 68 -3.40 -7.94 -5.68
N LEU A 69 -2.69 -6.83 -5.85
CA LEU A 69 -1.35 -6.79 -6.40
C LEU A 69 -0.37 -6.34 -5.32
N SER A 70 0.79 -6.94 -5.28
CA SER A 70 1.88 -6.50 -4.41
C SER A 70 3.20 -6.45 -5.15
N ASN A 71 4.07 -5.56 -4.70
CA ASN A 71 5.43 -5.50 -5.17
C ASN A 71 6.26 -6.52 -4.36
N GLN A 72 6.64 -7.60 -5.01
CA GLN A 72 7.46 -8.64 -4.39
C GLN A 72 8.94 -8.46 -4.71
N LEU A 73 9.77 -8.54 -3.69
CA LEU A 73 11.23 -8.53 -3.84
C LEU A 73 11.67 -9.84 -4.49
N ILE A 74 12.23 -9.76 -5.69
CA ILE A 74 12.77 -10.92 -6.42
C ILE A 74 14.29 -11.06 -6.29
N SER A 75 14.98 -9.95 -6.08
CA SER A 75 16.41 -9.91 -5.79
C SER A 75 16.77 -8.55 -5.19
N PHE A 76 18.03 -8.38 -4.78
CA PHE A 76 18.48 -7.10 -4.22
C PHE A 76 18.01 -5.90 -5.04
N ARG A 77 17.17 -5.03 -4.46
CA ARG A 77 16.56 -3.85 -5.07
C ARG A 77 15.72 -4.09 -6.34
N LYS A 78 15.37 -5.33 -6.64
CA LYS A 78 14.50 -5.62 -7.77
C LYS A 78 13.17 -6.12 -7.27
N HIS A 79 12.13 -5.42 -7.64
CA HIS A 79 10.75 -5.76 -7.32
C HIS A 79 10.00 -6.13 -8.59
N LYS A 80 9.00 -6.96 -8.43
CA LYS A 80 8.09 -7.38 -9.49
C LYS A 80 6.67 -7.28 -8.97
N LEU A 81 5.79 -6.79 -9.82
CA LEU A 81 4.37 -6.82 -9.58
C LEU A 81 3.87 -8.27 -9.65
N SER A 82 3.21 -8.71 -8.61
CA SER A 82 2.67 -10.07 -8.51
C SER A 82 1.25 -10.03 -7.97
N VAL A 83 0.40 -10.90 -8.49
CA VAL A 83 -0.90 -11.17 -7.89
C VAL A 83 -0.65 -11.92 -6.59
N THR A 84 -1.25 -11.48 -5.52
CA THR A 84 -1.13 -12.10 -4.19
C THR A 84 -2.51 -12.28 -3.60
N ASP A 85 -2.67 -13.37 -2.86
CA ASP A 85 -3.89 -13.60 -2.11
C ASP A 85 -3.97 -12.62 -0.93
N VAL A 86 -5.16 -12.25 -0.59
CA VAL A 86 -5.47 -11.52 0.65
C VAL A 86 -5.76 -12.50 1.77
N SER A 87 -5.83 -12.02 3.01
CA SER A 87 -6.23 -12.86 4.13
C SER A 87 -7.66 -13.39 3.94
N GLU A 88 -7.96 -14.52 4.60
CA GLU A 88 -9.31 -15.11 4.56
C GLU A 88 -10.37 -14.10 4.99
N GLU A 89 -10.07 -13.32 6.04
CA GLU A 89 -11.00 -12.30 6.54
C GLU A 89 -11.23 -11.18 5.52
N ALA A 90 -10.21 -10.79 4.75
CA ALA A 90 -10.33 -9.75 3.73
C ALA A 90 -11.07 -10.23 2.47
N SER A 91 -11.17 -11.56 2.26
CA SER A 91 -11.91 -12.17 1.17
C SER A 91 -13.32 -12.63 1.56
N ASP A 92 -13.68 -12.52 2.84
CA ASP A 92 -14.99 -12.94 3.36
C ASP A 92 -16.08 -11.91 3.01
N PRO A 93 -17.06 -12.26 2.18
CA PRO A 93 -18.14 -11.36 1.78
C PRO A 93 -19.08 -10.99 2.94
N GLU A 94 -19.24 -11.86 3.95
CA GLU A 94 -20.06 -11.54 5.11
C GLU A 94 -19.39 -10.49 5.99
N LEU A 95 -18.08 -10.61 6.20
CA LEU A 95 -17.31 -9.59 6.93
C LEU A 95 -17.28 -8.27 6.18
N ALA A 96 -17.15 -8.29 4.86
CA ALA A 96 -17.22 -7.10 4.02
C ALA A 96 -18.57 -6.38 4.17
N THR A 97 -19.69 -7.14 4.15
CA THR A 97 -21.03 -6.60 4.35
C THR A 97 -21.19 -5.98 5.73
N LYS A 98 -20.77 -6.69 6.78
CA LYS A 98 -20.83 -6.18 8.16
C LYS A 98 -19.99 -4.90 8.35
N LEU A 99 -18.80 -4.85 7.73
CA LEU A 99 -17.96 -3.67 7.76
C LEU A 99 -18.62 -2.48 7.06
N TRP A 100 -19.29 -2.74 5.93
CA TRP A 100 -20.00 -1.71 5.18
C TRP A 100 -21.20 -1.16 5.98
N GLU A 101 -22.01 -2.05 6.56
CA GLU A 101 -23.15 -1.68 7.42
C GLU A 101 -22.68 -0.85 8.63
N PHE A 102 -21.66 -1.34 9.35
CA PHE A 102 -21.09 -0.62 10.47
C PHE A 102 -20.57 0.77 10.08
N SER A 103 -19.87 0.85 8.95
CA SER A 103 -19.34 2.14 8.45
C SER A 103 -20.45 3.10 8.06
N THR A 104 -21.53 2.59 7.47
CA THR A 104 -22.71 3.37 7.09
C THR A 104 -23.42 3.92 8.34
N ASP A 105 -23.64 3.08 9.35
CA ASP A 105 -24.27 3.48 10.60
C ASP A 105 -23.42 4.52 11.34
N LEU A 106 -22.09 4.35 11.31
CA LEU A 106 -21.17 5.32 11.88
C LEU A 106 -21.27 6.67 11.17
N CYS A 107 -21.25 6.69 9.84
CA CYS A 107 -21.43 7.91 9.05
C CYS A 107 -22.75 8.60 9.37
N ASN A 108 -23.84 7.84 9.42
CA ASN A 108 -25.17 8.36 9.74
C ASN A 108 -25.20 8.98 11.15
N SER A 109 -24.52 8.36 12.13
CA SER A 109 -24.46 8.89 13.50
C SER A 109 -23.77 10.25 13.60
N PHE A 110 -22.88 10.55 12.64
CA PHE A 110 -22.20 11.85 12.53
C PHE A 110 -22.86 12.81 11.51
N GLY A 111 -24.01 12.46 10.95
CA GLY A 111 -24.72 13.27 9.96
C GLY A 111 -24.02 13.33 8.59
N VAL A 112 -23.13 12.38 8.31
CA VAL A 112 -22.47 12.24 7.01
C VAL A 112 -23.29 11.27 6.14
N THR A 113 -23.73 11.72 4.98
CA THR A 113 -24.45 10.84 4.04
C THR A 113 -23.44 9.94 3.32
N PRO A 114 -23.57 8.61 3.42
CA PRO A 114 -22.71 7.69 2.67
C PRO A 114 -22.88 7.88 1.16
N ILE A 115 -21.79 7.76 0.41
CA ILE A 115 -21.86 7.72 -1.05
C ILE A 115 -22.43 6.36 -1.45
N ASN A 116 -23.59 6.36 -2.09
CA ASN A 116 -24.11 5.16 -2.75
C ASN A 116 -23.25 4.90 -4.01
N LEU A 117 -22.46 3.86 -3.97
CA LEU A 117 -21.68 3.38 -5.12
C LEU A 117 -22.53 2.47 -5.99
#